data_b4f54bcdbd2a7f9dc297e66f1db9e0b4
#
_entry.id   b4f54bcdbd2a7f9dc297e66f1db9e0b4
#
_cell.length_a   1.000
_cell.length_b   1.000
_cell.length_c   1.000
_cell.angle_alpha   90.00
_cell.angle_beta   90.00
_cell.angle_gamma   90.00
#
_symmetry.space_group_name_H-M   'P 1'
#
loop_
_entity.id
_entity.type
_entity.pdbx_description
1 polymer ?
#
loop_
_entity_poly.entity_id
_entity_poly.type
_entity_poly.pdbx_seq_one_letter_code
_entity_poly.pdbx_strand_id
1 'polypeptide(L)' 'MSLEDRIVINLAIRRGKPCIKGTRVTVHDVLKYLAGGMSEDQILADFPSLDREDIRACLMFAAAKERRLASSPAA' A
#
# COMPACT_ATOMS: atom_id res chain seq x y z
N MET A 1 -10.58 12.98 -5.84
CA MET A 1 -10.14 11.59 -5.99
C MET A 1 -9.90 10.99 -4.61
N SER A 2 -10.29 9.75 -4.45
CA SER A 2 -10.08 9.07 -3.17
C SER A 2 -8.68 8.48 -3.10
N LEU A 3 -8.23 8.17 -1.88
CA LEU A 3 -6.95 7.49 -1.69
C LEU A 3 -6.95 6.11 -2.33
N GLU A 4 -8.12 5.47 -2.43
CA GLU A 4 -8.24 4.15 -3.03
C GLU A 4 -7.80 4.13 -4.49
N ASP A 5 -7.98 5.24 -5.20
CA ASP A 5 -7.59 5.33 -6.61
C ASP A 5 -6.08 5.27 -6.82
N ARG A 6 -5.31 5.40 -5.76
CA ARG A 6 -3.86 5.34 -5.83
C ARG A 6 -3.32 3.92 -5.84
N ILE A 7 -4.17 2.94 -5.53
CA ILE A 7 -3.77 1.53 -5.50
C ILE A 7 -4.39 0.81 -6.68
N VAL A 8 -3.56 0.12 -7.46
CA VAL A 8 -4.02 -0.61 -8.64
C VAL A 8 -3.55 -2.06 -8.58
N ILE A 9 -4.33 -2.93 -9.19
CA ILE A 9 -4.00 -4.34 -9.31
C ILE A 9 -3.95 -4.65 -10.80
N ASN A 10 -2.78 -5.04 -11.29
CA ASN A 10 -2.57 -5.34 -12.70
C ASN A 10 -1.69 -6.58 -12.78
N LEU A 11 -2.19 -7.64 -13.41
CA LEU A 11 -1.47 -8.91 -13.50
C LEU A 11 -0.11 -8.77 -14.18
N ALA A 12 0.06 -7.76 -15.03
CA ALA A 12 1.34 -7.51 -15.70
C ALA A 12 2.35 -6.82 -14.77
N ILE A 13 1.94 -6.34 -13.61
CA ILE A 13 2.80 -5.64 -12.67
C ILE A 13 2.84 -6.43 -11.37
N ARG A 14 4.03 -6.88 -11.00
CA ARG A 14 4.28 -7.61 -9.75
C ARG A 14 3.28 -8.77 -9.54
N ARG A 15 2.88 -9.43 -10.64
CA ARG A 15 2.00 -10.61 -10.62
C ARG A 15 0.63 -10.31 -9.99
N GLY A 16 0.12 -9.12 -10.19
CA GLY A 16 -1.19 -8.74 -9.68
C GLY A 16 -1.21 -8.33 -8.22
N LYS A 17 -0.06 -8.13 -7.58
CA LYS A 17 -0.04 -7.58 -6.23
C LYS A 17 -0.50 -6.13 -6.25
N PRO A 18 -1.25 -5.69 -5.24
CA PRO A 18 -1.64 -4.27 -5.15
C PRO A 18 -0.42 -3.38 -5.14
N CYS A 19 -0.37 -2.43 -6.07
CA CYS A 19 0.77 -1.52 -6.23
C CYS A 19 0.27 -0.08 -6.22
N ILE A 20 1.17 0.82 -5.86
CA ILE A 20 0.91 2.25 -6.00
C ILE A 20 0.91 2.57 -7.49
N LYS A 21 -0.15 3.23 -7.94
CA LYS A 21 -0.37 3.56 -9.36
C LYS A 21 0.85 4.24 -9.95
N GLY A 22 1.26 3.76 -11.11
CA GLY A 22 2.41 4.31 -11.82
C GLY A 22 3.77 3.84 -11.31
N THR A 23 3.79 2.90 -10.38
CA THR A 23 5.03 2.38 -9.82
C THR A 23 4.98 0.85 -9.74
N ARG A 24 6.11 0.25 -9.39
CA ARG A 24 6.18 -1.17 -9.07
C ARG A 24 6.26 -1.41 -7.55
N VAL A 25 6.02 -0.37 -6.76
CA VAL A 25 6.06 -0.47 -5.30
C VAL A 25 4.73 -1.02 -4.81
N THR A 26 4.76 -2.15 -4.13
CA THR A 26 3.53 -2.79 -3.64
C THR A 26 3.11 -2.20 -2.31
N VAL A 27 1.82 -2.35 -2.00
CA VAL A 27 1.30 -2.03 -0.66
C VAL A 27 2.09 -2.79 0.39
N HIS A 28 2.34 -4.07 0.15
CA HIS A 28 3.11 -4.90 1.08
C HIS A 28 4.50 -4.33 1.34
N ASP A 29 5.18 -3.86 0.28
CA ASP A 29 6.52 -3.27 0.43
C ASP A 29 6.49 -2.08 1.38
N VAL A 30 5.53 -1.18 1.19
CA VAL A 30 5.41 0.01 2.05
C VAL A 30 5.13 -0.38 3.50
N LEU A 31 4.21 -1.31 3.71
CA LEU A 31 3.88 -1.78 5.06
C LEU A 31 5.07 -2.43 5.73
N LYS A 32 5.84 -3.20 4.97
CA LYS A 32 7.03 -3.86 5.48
C LYS A 32 8.10 -2.86 5.91
N TYR A 33 8.30 -1.80 5.13
CA TYR A 33 9.26 -0.76 5.49
C TYR A 33 8.84 -0.04 6.77
N LEU A 34 7.56 0.30 6.89
CA LEU A 34 7.04 0.94 8.10
C LEU A 34 7.18 0.01 9.31
N ALA A 35 6.85 -1.25 9.15
CA ALA A 35 6.97 -2.24 10.22
C ALA A 35 8.42 -2.43 10.65
N GLY A 36 9.36 -2.26 9.74
CA GLY A 36 10.79 -2.36 10.02
C GLY A 36 11.39 -1.12 10.66
N GLY A 37 10.58 -0.08 10.89
CA GLY A 37 11.03 1.12 11.57
C GLY A 37 11.36 2.31 10.69
N MET A 38 11.19 2.20 9.36
CA MET A 38 11.38 3.36 8.49
C MET A 38 10.28 4.38 8.73
N SER A 39 10.67 5.65 8.78
CA SER A 39 9.70 6.75 8.82
C SER A 39 9.16 7.02 7.44
N GLU A 40 8.04 7.75 7.37
CA GLU A 40 7.51 8.19 6.08
C GLU A 40 8.53 8.99 5.30
N ASP A 41 9.26 9.89 5.96
CA ASP A 41 10.27 10.71 5.31
C ASP A 41 11.37 9.84 4.70
N GLN A 42 11.78 8.78 5.37
CA GLN A 42 12.80 7.87 4.85
C GLN A 42 12.30 7.12 3.62
N ILE A 43 11.04 6.68 3.65
CA ILE A 43 10.44 5.99 2.50
C ILE A 43 10.37 6.93 1.31
N LEU A 44 9.93 8.17 1.53
CA LEU A 44 9.84 9.15 0.44
C LEU A 44 11.20 9.53 -0.11
N ALA A 45 12.24 9.53 0.72
CA ALA A 45 13.59 9.79 0.27
C ALA A 45 14.11 8.66 -0.63
N ASP A 46 13.79 7.41 -0.28
CA ASP A 46 14.22 6.24 -1.05
C ASP A 46 13.39 6.05 -2.33
N PHE A 47 12.14 6.47 -2.32
CA PHE A 47 11.23 6.30 -3.45
C PHE A 47 10.64 7.66 -3.84
N PRO A 48 11.41 8.49 -4.58
CA PRO A 48 10.97 9.86 -4.89
C PRO A 48 9.70 9.95 -5.74
N SER A 49 9.30 8.85 -6.38
CA SER A 49 8.04 8.82 -7.14
C SER A 49 6.80 8.74 -6.25
N LEU A 50 6.97 8.49 -4.96
CA LEU A 50 5.87 8.41 -4.01
C LEU A 50 5.67 9.73 -3.29
N ASP A 51 4.45 9.96 -2.80
CA ASP A 51 4.16 11.07 -1.88
C ASP A 51 3.49 10.52 -0.62
N ARG A 52 3.21 11.41 0.34
CA ARG A 52 2.61 10.97 1.62
C ARG A 52 1.23 10.37 1.44
N GLU A 53 0.47 10.85 0.47
CA GLU A 53 -0.85 10.30 0.20
C GLU A 53 -0.77 8.87 -0.31
N ASP A 54 0.30 8.51 -1.01
CA ASP A 54 0.52 7.13 -1.43
C ASP A 54 0.71 6.21 -0.23
N ILE A 55 1.47 6.67 0.77
CA ILE A 55 1.66 5.89 2.00
C ILE A 55 0.34 5.73 2.74
N ARG A 56 -0.44 6.81 2.85
CA ARG A 56 -1.75 6.76 3.49
C ARG A 56 -2.68 5.80 2.76
N ALA A 57 -2.63 5.81 1.43
CA ALA A 57 -3.43 4.89 0.62
C ALA A 57 -3.10 3.43 0.94
N CYS A 58 -1.82 3.13 1.13
CA CYS A 58 -1.39 1.79 1.51
C CYS A 58 -1.95 1.39 2.87
N LEU A 59 -1.88 2.31 3.83
CA LEU A 59 -2.40 2.04 5.18
C LEU A 59 -3.91 1.83 5.15
N MET A 60 -4.63 2.64 4.39
CA MET A 60 -6.09 2.49 4.25
C MET A 60 -6.46 1.19 3.55
N PHE A 61 -5.69 0.80 2.53
CA PHE A 61 -5.91 -0.46 1.85
C PHE A 61 -5.74 -1.63 2.81
N ALA A 62 -4.69 -1.60 3.62
CA ALA A 62 -4.44 -2.65 4.61
C ALA A 62 -5.53 -2.70 5.67
N ALA A 63 -5.99 -1.55 6.14
CA ALA A 63 -7.06 -1.47 7.13
C ALA A 63 -8.37 -2.04 6.59
N ALA A 64 -8.71 -1.73 5.34
CA ALA A 64 -9.91 -2.25 4.71
C ALA A 64 -9.84 -3.77 4.55
N LYS A 65 -8.68 -4.28 4.19
CA LYS A 65 -8.47 -5.71 4.01
C LYS A 65 -8.56 -6.45 5.35
N GLU A 66 -7.95 -5.91 6.38
CA GLU A 66 -7.99 -6.49 7.73
C GLU A 66 -9.42 -6.50 8.26
N ARG A 67 -10.18 -5.44 8.02
CA ARG A 67 -11.57 -5.36 8.44
C ARG A 67 -12.40 -6.49 7.82
N ARG A 68 -12.18 -6.81 6.54
CA ARG A 68 -12.88 -7.93 5.90
C ARG A 68 -12.57 -9.25 6.56
N LEU A 69 -11.31 -9.46 6.92
CA LEU A 69 -10.90 -10.68 7.61
C LEU A 69 -11.51 -10.75 9.01
N ALA A 70 -11.52 -9.64 9.72
CA ALA A 70 -12.04 -9.57 11.08
C ALA A 70 -13.56 -9.79 11.14
N SER A 71 -14.27 -9.44 10.08
CA SER A 71 -15.73 -9.63 10.02
C SER A 71 -16.13 -11.00 9.47
N SER A 72 -15.18 -11.88 9.24
CA SER A 72 -15.46 -13.21 8.72
C SER A 72 -16.28 -14.01 9.72
N PRO A 73 -17.36 -14.67 9.28
CA PRO A 73 -18.21 -15.43 10.19
C PRO A 73 -17.57 -16.70 10.72
N ALA A 74 -16.42 -17.07 10.21
CA ALA A 74 -15.70 -18.24 10.66
C ALA A 74 -14.98 -18.01 12.00
N ALA A 75 -14.97 -16.79 12.44
CA ALA A 75 -14.33 -16.45 13.70
C ALA A 75 -15.04 -17.08 14.90
#